data_dce637a01c805be2c8374da4c57ef5c4
#
_entry.id   dce637a01c805be2c8374da4c57ef5c4
#
_cell.length_a   1.000
_cell.length_b   1.000
_cell.length_c   1.000
_cell.angle_alpha   90.00
_cell.angle_beta   90.00
_cell.angle_gamma   90.00
#
_symmetry.space_group_name_H-M   'P 1'
#
loop_
_entity.id
_entity.type
_entity.pdbx_description
1 polymer ?
#
loop_
_entity_poly.entity_id
_entity_poly.type
_entity_poly.pdbx_seq_one_letter_code
_entity_poly.pdbx_strand_id
1 'polypeptide(L)'
;MSCLACAQPSTTPFCESCAKLEYLELIRTSCHHSTSTNPVEMAQALMAHPRFPAAGQAHHPLVAGLLVAAYRNAGGDANIAEMDAAIQRANTIPGGFCAGFGADAAAIACGIAVSVIEGATVKAEHAVARSLAHTLTGQGLLLIANNHGNRCCKRSVFTVLELAAHFFTATMGVALTPPSGRVECAFSAENKLCNGADCKFYPAVPPVKAGPRLAVLG
;
A
#
# COMPACT_ATOMS: atom_id res chain seq x y z
N MET A 1 -18.31 -15.19 5.03
CA MET A 1 -17.46 -14.28 4.25
C MET A 1 -16.21 -14.98 3.77
N SER A 2 -15.38 -14.31 2.96
CA SER A 2 -14.06 -14.86 2.58
C SER A 2 -12.96 -14.16 3.37
N CYS A 3 -11.87 -14.88 3.66
CA CYS A 3 -10.67 -14.33 4.29
C CYS A 3 -10.05 -13.24 3.39
N LEU A 4 -9.76 -12.07 3.95
CA LEU A 4 -9.21 -10.91 3.23
C LEU A 4 -7.79 -11.14 2.70
N ALA A 5 -7.07 -12.15 3.19
CA ALA A 5 -5.73 -12.48 2.71
C ALA A 5 -5.71 -13.64 1.71
N CYS A 6 -6.35 -14.78 1.99
CA CYS A 6 -6.22 -15.98 1.16
C CYS A 6 -7.50 -16.34 0.38
N ALA A 7 -8.55 -15.52 0.46
CA ALA A 7 -9.85 -15.70 -0.17
C ALA A 7 -10.62 -16.99 0.22
N GLN A 8 -10.08 -17.82 1.12
CA GLN A 8 -10.76 -19.02 1.61
C GLN A 8 -11.98 -18.67 2.48
N PRO A 9 -13.01 -19.54 2.56
CA PRO A 9 -14.14 -19.35 3.46
C PRO A 9 -13.67 -19.07 4.90
N SER A 10 -14.27 -18.07 5.54
CA SER A 10 -13.92 -17.68 6.91
C SER A 10 -15.12 -17.04 7.60
N THR A 11 -15.20 -17.18 8.91
CA THR A 11 -16.19 -16.50 9.76
C THR A 11 -15.67 -15.15 10.28
N THR A 12 -14.38 -14.88 10.12
CA THR A 12 -13.68 -13.65 10.51
C THR A 12 -12.98 -13.02 9.31
N PRO A 13 -12.63 -11.72 9.35
CA PRO A 13 -11.93 -11.05 8.25
C PRO A 13 -10.64 -11.76 7.81
N PHE A 14 -9.93 -12.38 8.75
CA PHE A 14 -8.75 -13.23 8.49
C PHE A 14 -9.00 -14.60 9.12
N CYS A 15 -8.84 -15.67 8.34
CA CYS A 15 -8.94 -17.03 8.86
C CYS A 15 -7.82 -17.31 9.88
N GLU A 16 -7.95 -18.40 10.64
CA GLU A 16 -7.01 -18.70 11.73
C GLU A 16 -5.54 -18.73 11.28
N SER A 17 -5.25 -19.29 10.11
CA SER A 17 -3.90 -19.34 9.55
C SER A 17 -3.39 -17.94 9.18
N CYS A 18 -4.21 -17.16 8.48
CA CYS A 18 -3.82 -15.82 8.03
C CYS A 18 -3.69 -14.84 9.20
N ALA A 19 -4.49 -14.97 10.26
CA ALA A 19 -4.41 -14.12 11.45
C ALA A 19 -3.06 -14.23 12.20
N LYS A 20 -2.28 -15.28 11.94
CA LYS A 20 -0.96 -15.53 12.53
C LYS A 20 0.20 -15.03 11.66
N LEU A 21 -0.05 -14.62 10.40
CA LEU A 21 1.00 -14.21 9.47
C LEU A 21 1.69 -12.92 9.91
N GLU A 22 2.99 -12.88 9.72
CA GLU A 22 3.76 -11.65 9.79
C GLU A 22 3.50 -10.79 8.54
N TYR A 23 3.73 -9.48 8.64
CA TYR A 23 3.31 -8.52 7.62
C TYR A 23 3.77 -8.87 6.20
N LEU A 24 4.99 -9.40 6.03
CA LEU A 24 5.52 -9.69 4.70
C LEU A 24 4.78 -10.87 4.04
N GLU A 25 4.54 -11.94 4.79
CA GLU A 25 3.78 -13.10 4.32
C GLU A 25 2.30 -12.77 4.15
N LEU A 26 1.75 -11.91 5.01
CA LEU A 26 0.39 -11.40 4.87
C LEU A 26 0.21 -10.63 3.56
N ILE A 27 1.13 -9.70 3.24
CA ILE A 27 1.12 -8.93 2.00
C ILE A 27 1.23 -9.87 0.80
N ARG A 28 2.20 -10.78 0.79
CA ARG A 28 2.41 -11.74 -0.28
C ARG A 28 1.16 -12.61 -0.51
N THR A 29 0.65 -13.23 0.54
CA THR A 29 -0.56 -14.05 0.47
C THR A 29 -1.75 -13.27 -0.10
N SER A 30 -1.98 -12.05 0.38
CA SER A 30 -3.08 -11.23 -0.11
C SER A 30 -2.91 -10.83 -1.57
N CYS A 31 -1.71 -10.41 -1.97
CA CYS A 31 -1.42 -10.05 -3.35
C CYS A 31 -1.60 -11.24 -4.32
N HIS A 32 -1.24 -12.45 -3.90
CA HIS A 32 -1.40 -13.66 -4.71
C HIS A 32 -2.87 -14.04 -4.93
N HIS A 33 -3.72 -13.88 -3.93
CA HIS A 33 -5.12 -14.35 -3.95
C HIS A 33 -6.15 -13.27 -4.25
N SER A 34 -5.77 -11.99 -4.18
CA SER A 34 -6.69 -10.90 -4.46
C SER A 34 -7.11 -10.88 -5.93
N THR A 35 -8.37 -10.56 -6.15
CA THR A 35 -8.95 -10.24 -7.47
C THR A 35 -9.34 -8.75 -7.57
N SER A 36 -9.13 -7.97 -6.50
CA SER A 36 -9.47 -6.55 -6.47
C SER A 36 -8.54 -5.74 -7.39
N THR A 37 -9.11 -4.78 -8.08
CA THR A 37 -8.42 -3.76 -8.88
C THR A 37 -8.32 -2.41 -8.16
N ASN A 38 -8.80 -2.35 -6.89
CA ASN A 38 -8.75 -1.14 -6.05
C ASN A 38 -7.64 -1.26 -5.00
N PRO A 39 -6.45 -0.68 -5.24
CA PRO A 39 -5.31 -0.83 -4.33
C PRO A 39 -5.53 -0.14 -2.98
N VAL A 40 -6.40 0.87 -2.91
CA VAL A 40 -6.71 1.58 -1.65
C VAL A 40 -7.53 0.70 -0.72
N GLU A 41 -8.59 0.05 -1.23
CA GLU A 41 -9.40 -0.90 -0.44
C GLU A 41 -8.57 -2.09 0.03
N MET A 42 -7.71 -2.63 -0.85
CA MET A 42 -6.77 -3.69 -0.48
C MET A 42 -5.85 -3.25 0.66
N ALA A 43 -5.32 -2.03 0.60
CA ALA A 43 -4.46 -1.48 1.66
C ALA A 43 -5.22 -1.30 2.98
N GLN A 44 -6.45 -0.79 2.94
CA GLN A 44 -7.30 -0.66 4.13
C GLN A 44 -7.54 -2.02 4.80
N ALA A 45 -7.88 -3.03 4.00
CA ALA A 45 -8.11 -4.38 4.49
C ALA A 45 -6.87 -4.97 5.19
N LEU A 46 -5.69 -4.88 4.56
CA LEU A 46 -4.46 -5.44 5.13
C LEU A 46 -3.95 -4.67 6.35
N MET A 47 -4.04 -3.34 6.32
CA MET A 47 -3.65 -2.52 7.47
C MET A 47 -4.56 -2.72 8.70
N ALA A 48 -5.77 -3.27 8.51
CA ALA A 48 -6.66 -3.67 9.61
C ALA A 48 -6.30 -5.01 10.25
N HIS A 49 -5.34 -5.76 9.69
CA HIS A 49 -4.89 -7.01 10.26
C HIS A 49 -4.28 -6.79 11.66
N PRO A 50 -4.61 -7.65 12.68
CA PRO A 50 -4.18 -7.44 14.07
C PRO A 50 -2.66 -7.34 14.27
N ARG A 51 -1.88 -7.98 13.40
CA ARG A 51 -0.40 -8.00 13.45
C ARG A 51 0.24 -7.03 12.45
N PHE A 52 -0.55 -6.25 11.69
CA PHE A 52 0.03 -5.25 10.79
C PHE A 52 0.56 -4.07 11.60
N PRO A 53 1.83 -3.66 11.42
CA PRO A 53 2.42 -2.59 12.20
C PRO A 53 1.68 -1.25 12.04
N ALA A 54 1.55 -0.50 13.12
CA ALA A 54 0.92 0.82 13.09
C ALA A 54 1.68 1.82 12.19
N ALA A 55 3.01 1.68 12.10
CA ALA A 55 3.90 2.50 11.25
C ALA A 55 5.17 1.72 10.92
N GLY A 56 5.95 2.21 9.96
CA GLY A 56 7.28 1.68 9.62
C GLY A 56 7.32 0.91 8.31
N GLN A 57 8.31 0.03 8.21
CA GLN A 57 8.76 -0.63 6.98
C GLN A 57 7.66 -1.41 6.25
N ALA A 58 6.73 -2.05 6.98
CA ALA A 58 5.66 -2.86 6.38
C ALA A 58 4.82 -2.12 5.32
N HIS A 59 4.75 -0.79 5.41
CA HIS A 59 4.00 0.04 4.47
C HIS A 59 4.66 0.15 3.10
N HIS A 60 5.97 -0.11 2.98
CA HIS A 60 6.71 -0.03 1.72
C HIS A 60 6.38 -1.22 0.80
N PRO A 61 6.60 -2.49 1.23
CA PRO A 61 6.19 -3.65 0.41
C PRO A 61 4.68 -3.74 0.21
N LEU A 62 3.85 -3.20 1.12
CA LEU A 62 2.41 -3.10 0.94
C LEU A 62 2.09 -2.33 -0.34
N VAL A 63 2.60 -1.11 -0.50
CA VAL A 63 2.32 -0.27 -1.68
C VAL A 63 2.77 -0.97 -2.96
N ALA A 64 4.02 -1.44 -3.02
CA ALA A 64 4.56 -2.05 -4.23
C ALA A 64 3.79 -3.31 -4.62
N GLY A 65 3.52 -4.21 -3.68
CA GLY A 65 2.79 -5.46 -3.92
C GLY A 65 1.36 -5.22 -4.39
N LEU A 66 0.64 -4.33 -3.71
CA LEU A 66 -0.75 -4.04 -4.06
C LEU A 66 -0.91 -3.42 -5.45
N LEU A 67 0.01 -2.56 -5.87
CA LEU A 67 -0.03 -1.96 -7.20
C LEU A 67 0.19 -3.00 -8.30
N VAL A 68 1.17 -3.89 -8.15
CA VAL A 68 1.40 -4.97 -9.12
C VAL A 68 0.21 -5.95 -9.13
N ALA A 69 -0.35 -6.29 -7.96
CA ALA A 69 -1.52 -7.15 -7.87
C ALA A 69 -2.75 -6.52 -8.53
N ALA A 70 -3.05 -5.25 -8.23
CA ALA A 70 -4.17 -4.53 -8.83
C ALA A 70 -4.01 -4.37 -10.35
N TYR A 71 -2.79 -4.08 -10.82
CA TYR A 71 -2.45 -4.01 -12.24
C TYR A 71 -2.72 -5.34 -12.96
N ARG A 72 -2.22 -6.46 -12.42
CA ARG A 72 -2.49 -7.81 -12.94
C ARG A 72 -4.00 -8.11 -12.97
N ASN A 73 -4.71 -7.81 -11.89
CA ASN A 73 -6.14 -8.08 -11.76
C ASN A 73 -6.98 -7.23 -12.73
N ALA A 74 -6.49 -6.07 -13.14
CA ALA A 74 -7.10 -5.19 -14.13
C ALA A 74 -6.78 -5.60 -15.60
N GLY A 75 -6.12 -6.74 -15.80
CA GLY A 75 -5.75 -7.26 -17.12
C GLY A 75 -4.38 -6.82 -17.60
N GLY A 76 -3.56 -6.22 -16.76
CA GLY A 76 -2.16 -5.92 -17.06
C GLY A 76 -1.29 -7.18 -17.10
N ASP A 77 -0.24 -7.13 -17.90
CA ASP A 77 0.71 -8.24 -18.07
C ASP A 77 1.75 -8.21 -16.94
N ALA A 78 1.36 -8.76 -15.80
CA ALA A 78 2.24 -8.96 -14.65
C ALA A 78 1.98 -10.33 -14.02
N ASN A 79 3.05 -11.00 -13.63
CA ASN A 79 2.99 -12.33 -13.04
C ASN A 79 3.32 -12.33 -11.54
N ILE A 80 3.20 -13.48 -10.89
CA ILE A 80 3.48 -13.64 -9.45
C ILE A 80 4.95 -13.36 -9.11
N ALA A 81 5.90 -13.76 -9.98
CA ALA A 81 7.33 -13.53 -9.72
C ALA A 81 7.67 -12.01 -9.73
N GLU A 82 7.07 -11.25 -10.63
CA GLU A 82 7.21 -9.78 -10.66
C GLU A 82 6.60 -9.14 -9.42
N MET A 83 5.45 -9.60 -8.99
CA MET A 83 4.81 -9.11 -7.77
C MET A 83 5.69 -9.40 -6.53
N ASP A 84 6.22 -10.60 -6.41
CA ASP A 84 7.15 -10.96 -5.33
C ASP A 84 8.45 -10.14 -5.39
N ALA A 85 8.96 -9.87 -6.59
CA ALA A 85 10.12 -9.00 -6.79
C ALA A 85 9.85 -7.56 -6.34
N ALA A 86 8.66 -7.02 -6.63
CA ALA A 86 8.27 -5.68 -6.18
C ALA A 86 8.16 -5.60 -4.65
N ILE A 87 7.50 -6.59 -4.02
CA ILE A 87 7.38 -6.72 -2.56
C ILE A 87 8.78 -6.79 -1.93
N GLN A 88 9.63 -7.68 -2.44
CA GLN A 88 10.96 -7.87 -1.88
C GLN A 88 11.84 -6.63 -2.05
N ARG A 89 11.82 -5.99 -3.22
CA ARG A 89 12.58 -4.77 -3.50
C ARG A 89 12.14 -3.64 -2.57
N ALA A 90 10.85 -3.42 -2.39
CA ALA A 90 10.35 -2.39 -1.49
C ALA A 90 10.65 -2.70 -0.01
N ASN A 91 10.73 -3.97 0.38
CA ASN A 91 11.09 -4.40 1.73
C ASN A 91 12.56 -4.14 2.08
N THR A 92 13.43 -3.87 1.11
CA THR A 92 14.82 -3.46 1.41
C THR A 92 14.94 -2.03 1.91
N ILE A 93 13.90 -1.19 1.71
CA ILE A 93 13.90 0.19 2.20
C ILE A 93 13.69 0.17 3.72
N PRO A 94 14.65 0.67 4.53
CA PRO A 94 14.57 0.56 5.97
C PRO A 94 13.43 1.39 6.58
N GLY A 95 12.98 0.99 7.77
CA GLY A 95 12.05 1.80 8.56
C GLY A 95 12.66 3.16 8.92
N GLY A 96 11.85 4.23 8.90
CA GLY A 96 12.33 5.59 9.18
C GLY A 96 13.00 6.30 7.99
N PHE A 97 13.04 5.67 6.83
CA PHE A 97 13.63 6.22 5.60
C PHE A 97 13.15 7.66 5.30
N CYS A 98 11.86 7.92 5.45
CA CYS A 98 11.25 9.23 5.18
C CYS A 98 11.81 10.37 6.05
N ALA A 99 12.46 10.07 7.17
CA ALA A 99 13.04 11.10 8.04
C ALA A 99 14.48 11.49 7.67
N GLY A 100 15.25 10.57 7.05
CA GLY A 100 16.70 10.77 6.88
C GLY A 100 17.17 10.87 5.42
N PHE A 101 16.34 10.52 4.43
CA PHE A 101 16.80 10.37 3.05
C PHE A 101 16.17 11.38 2.07
N GLY A 102 15.39 12.35 2.57
CA GLY A 102 14.77 13.38 1.73
C GLY A 102 13.69 12.86 0.78
N ALA A 103 13.18 11.64 1.01
CA ALA A 103 12.15 11.01 0.20
C ALA A 103 11.24 10.14 1.05
N ASP A 104 9.99 9.95 0.63
CA ASP A 104 9.03 9.05 1.29
C ASP A 104 9.04 7.67 0.63
N ALA A 105 9.20 6.62 1.43
CA ALA A 105 9.31 5.25 0.94
C ALA A 105 8.02 4.73 0.28
N ALA A 106 6.84 5.26 0.61
CA ALA A 106 5.60 4.89 -0.08
C ALA A 106 5.61 5.41 -1.54
N ALA A 107 6.12 6.63 -1.78
CA ALA A 107 6.29 7.15 -3.13
C ALA A 107 7.33 6.35 -3.92
N ILE A 108 8.46 5.99 -3.30
CA ILE A 108 9.47 5.13 -3.92
C ILE A 108 8.87 3.76 -4.25
N ALA A 109 8.05 3.19 -3.38
CA ALA A 109 7.39 1.89 -3.60
C ALA A 109 6.45 1.91 -4.81
N CYS A 110 5.78 3.03 -5.11
CA CYS A 110 5.02 3.20 -6.36
C CYS A 110 5.93 3.12 -7.59
N GLY A 111 7.06 3.82 -7.56
CA GLY A 111 8.06 3.74 -8.63
C GLY A 111 8.67 2.34 -8.79
N ILE A 112 8.85 1.59 -7.67
CA ILE A 112 9.28 0.20 -7.70
C ILE A 112 8.26 -0.67 -8.43
N ALA A 113 6.95 -0.50 -8.18
CA ALA A 113 5.91 -1.24 -8.87
C ALA A 113 5.98 -1.01 -10.39
N VAL A 114 6.03 0.26 -10.84
CA VAL A 114 6.19 0.61 -12.26
C VAL A 114 7.51 0.06 -12.82
N SER A 115 8.61 0.20 -12.08
CA SER A 115 9.92 -0.32 -12.51
C SER A 115 9.93 -1.83 -12.75
N VAL A 116 9.17 -2.59 -11.97
CA VAL A 116 9.05 -4.05 -12.14
C VAL A 116 8.14 -4.37 -13.31
N ILE A 117 6.97 -3.75 -13.39
CA ILE A 117 6.00 -3.97 -14.48
C ILE A 117 6.62 -3.65 -15.84
N GLU A 118 7.33 -2.54 -15.95
CA GLU A 118 7.98 -2.09 -17.20
C GLU A 118 9.35 -2.76 -17.45
N GLY A 119 9.80 -3.65 -16.59
CA GLY A 119 11.11 -4.31 -16.74
C GLY A 119 12.29 -3.35 -16.72
N ALA A 120 12.20 -2.22 -15.99
CA ALA A 120 13.22 -1.19 -15.97
C ALA A 120 14.57 -1.70 -15.47
N THR A 121 15.65 -1.42 -16.23
CA THR A 121 17.04 -1.72 -15.86
C THR A 121 17.92 -0.50 -16.08
N VAL A 122 19.22 -0.62 -15.78
CA VAL A 122 20.22 0.44 -16.05
C VAL A 122 20.56 0.61 -17.53
N LYS A 123 20.14 -0.30 -18.41
CA LYS A 123 20.44 -0.26 -19.84
C LYS A 123 19.75 0.92 -20.53
N ALA A 124 20.35 1.40 -21.61
CA ALA A 124 19.86 2.57 -22.34
C ALA A 124 18.46 2.36 -22.94
N GLU A 125 18.17 1.18 -23.46
CA GLU A 125 16.87 0.81 -24.04
C GLU A 125 15.70 0.88 -23.05
N HIS A 126 15.97 0.83 -21.75
CA HIS A 126 14.95 0.94 -20.68
C HIS A 126 14.79 2.37 -20.14
N ALA A 127 15.25 3.40 -20.89
CA ALA A 127 15.16 4.78 -20.43
C ALA A 127 13.71 5.25 -20.20
N VAL A 128 12.78 4.84 -21.07
CA VAL A 128 11.34 5.17 -20.94
C VAL A 128 10.76 4.53 -19.69
N ALA A 129 11.01 3.25 -19.45
CA ALA A 129 10.54 2.52 -18.27
C ALA A 129 11.03 3.20 -16.97
N ARG A 130 12.32 3.61 -16.92
CA ARG A 130 12.85 4.37 -15.78
C ARG A 130 12.18 5.73 -15.61
N SER A 131 11.92 6.42 -16.71
CA SER A 131 11.25 7.72 -16.68
C SER A 131 9.85 7.62 -16.11
N LEU A 132 9.07 6.60 -16.50
CA LEU A 132 7.74 6.32 -15.95
C LEU A 132 7.79 6.08 -14.43
N ALA A 133 8.71 5.21 -13.98
CA ALA A 133 8.90 4.93 -12.57
C ALA A 133 9.27 6.19 -11.77
N HIS A 134 10.19 7.01 -12.30
CA HIS A 134 10.60 8.27 -11.68
C HIS A 134 9.47 9.29 -11.67
N THR A 135 8.65 9.34 -12.71
CA THR A 135 7.51 10.27 -12.80
C THR A 135 6.49 9.98 -11.70
N LEU A 136 6.08 8.73 -11.54
CA LEU A 136 5.13 8.37 -10.47
C LEU A 136 5.72 8.63 -9.08
N THR A 137 7.00 8.27 -8.87
CA THR A 137 7.70 8.56 -7.62
C THR A 137 7.72 10.07 -7.32
N GLY A 138 8.11 10.89 -8.29
CA GLY A 138 8.20 12.34 -8.14
C GLY A 138 6.85 13.00 -7.83
N GLN A 139 5.80 12.61 -8.55
CA GLN A 139 4.44 13.05 -8.28
C GLN A 139 3.97 12.66 -6.88
N GLY A 140 4.26 11.42 -6.46
CA GLY A 140 3.97 10.93 -5.11
C GLY A 140 4.67 11.74 -4.03
N LEU A 141 5.95 12.05 -4.21
CA LEU A 141 6.72 12.89 -3.28
C LEU A 141 6.14 14.30 -3.17
N LEU A 142 5.76 14.92 -4.29
CA LEU A 142 5.14 16.26 -4.29
C LEU A 142 3.80 16.26 -3.54
N LEU A 143 2.94 15.25 -3.77
CA LEU A 143 1.66 15.13 -3.06
C LEU A 143 1.84 14.89 -1.56
N ILE A 144 2.83 14.07 -1.16
CA ILE A 144 3.12 13.84 0.26
C ILE A 144 3.66 15.13 0.90
N ALA A 145 4.55 15.85 0.23
CA ALA A 145 5.09 17.12 0.71
C ALA A 145 4.00 18.19 0.91
N ASN A 146 3.05 18.28 -0.03
CA ASN A 146 1.91 19.19 0.07
C ASN A 146 0.90 18.79 1.16
N ASN A 147 0.88 17.53 1.56
CA ASN A 147 0.05 17.02 2.64
C ASN A 147 0.88 16.91 3.94
N HIS A 148 1.51 18.02 4.31
CA HIS A 148 2.41 18.12 5.45
C HIS A 148 1.74 17.84 6.81
N GLY A 149 2.55 17.65 7.84
CA GLY A 149 2.12 17.36 9.21
C GLY A 149 2.95 16.24 9.82
N ASN A 150 2.48 15.67 10.92
CA ASN A 150 3.16 14.58 11.60
C ASN A 150 3.41 13.40 10.66
N ARG A 151 4.52 12.68 10.85
CA ARG A 151 4.82 11.47 10.07
C ARG A 151 3.72 10.44 10.22
N CYS A 152 3.12 10.03 9.11
CA CYS A 152 2.05 9.04 9.09
C CYS A 152 2.15 8.14 7.86
N CYS A 153 2.63 6.90 8.05
CA CYS A 153 2.79 5.93 6.95
C CYS A 153 1.45 5.63 6.24
N LYS A 154 0.34 5.59 6.97
CA LYS A 154 -0.99 5.35 6.37
C LYS A 154 -1.43 6.49 5.46
N ARG A 155 -1.17 7.75 5.86
CA ARG A 155 -1.44 8.92 5.01
C ARG A 155 -0.62 8.87 3.74
N SER A 156 0.68 8.56 3.83
CA SER A 156 1.53 8.38 2.66
C SER A 156 1.01 7.28 1.75
N VAL A 157 0.67 6.11 2.30
CA VAL A 157 0.09 4.97 1.54
C VAL A 157 -1.17 5.39 0.78
N PHE A 158 -2.16 5.97 1.45
CA PHE A 158 -3.40 6.39 0.78
C PHE A 158 -3.14 7.44 -0.30
N THR A 159 -2.29 8.43 0.00
CA THR A 159 -1.94 9.49 -0.96
C THR A 159 -1.37 8.92 -2.25
N VAL A 160 -0.42 7.99 -2.15
CA VAL A 160 0.24 7.45 -3.34
C VAL A 160 -0.59 6.40 -4.07
N LEU A 161 -1.45 5.65 -3.37
CA LEU A 161 -2.34 4.68 -4.02
C LEU A 161 -3.49 5.36 -4.77
N GLU A 162 -4.05 6.46 -4.26
CA GLU A 162 -4.99 7.29 -5.02
C GLU A 162 -4.33 7.84 -6.31
N LEU A 163 -3.13 8.42 -6.19
CA LEU A 163 -2.37 8.89 -7.33
C LEU A 163 -2.10 7.78 -8.34
N ALA A 164 -1.63 6.62 -7.86
CA ALA A 164 -1.27 5.51 -8.72
C ALA A 164 -2.47 4.97 -9.50
N ALA A 165 -3.66 4.91 -8.92
CA ALA A 165 -4.86 4.49 -9.63
C ALA A 165 -5.14 5.36 -10.86
N HIS A 166 -4.98 6.68 -10.74
CA HIS A 166 -5.10 7.61 -11.86
C HIS A 166 -3.93 7.48 -12.86
N PHE A 167 -2.70 7.36 -12.36
CA PHE A 167 -1.51 7.25 -13.20
C PHE A 167 -1.53 5.99 -14.07
N PHE A 168 -1.89 4.84 -13.51
CA PHE A 168 -1.98 3.58 -14.24
C PHE A 168 -3.03 3.66 -15.36
N THR A 169 -4.19 4.26 -15.07
CA THR A 169 -5.24 4.45 -16.07
C THR A 169 -4.79 5.41 -17.19
N ALA A 170 -4.23 6.56 -16.84
CA ALA A 170 -3.93 7.62 -17.78
C ALA A 170 -2.63 7.38 -18.58
N THR A 171 -1.64 6.71 -17.96
CA THR A 171 -0.27 6.61 -18.53
C THR A 171 0.09 5.19 -18.93
N MET A 172 -0.38 4.18 -18.20
CA MET A 172 -0.03 2.78 -18.50
C MET A 172 -1.15 2.03 -19.23
N GLY A 173 -2.29 2.67 -19.48
CA GLY A 173 -3.41 2.10 -20.22
C GLY A 173 -4.16 0.97 -19.49
N VAL A 174 -3.93 0.77 -18.20
CA VAL A 174 -4.60 -0.24 -17.39
C VAL A 174 -5.45 0.45 -16.31
N ALA A 175 -6.77 0.29 -16.42
CA ALA A 175 -7.72 0.98 -15.56
C ALA A 175 -7.79 0.32 -14.17
N LEU A 176 -7.07 0.87 -13.20
CA LEU A 176 -7.27 0.54 -11.80
C LEU A 176 -8.54 1.20 -11.28
N THR A 177 -9.29 0.49 -10.43
CA THR A 177 -10.48 1.05 -9.81
C THR A 177 -10.08 2.07 -8.73
N PRO A 178 -10.48 3.35 -8.87
CA PRO A 178 -10.28 4.33 -7.82
C PRO A 178 -11.21 4.03 -6.64
N PRO A 179 -10.96 4.60 -5.45
CA PRO A 179 -11.89 4.50 -4.35
C PRO A 179 -13.28 5.02 -4.74
N SER A 180 -14.33 4.36 -4.28
CA SER A 180 -15.74 4.68 -4.61
C SER A 180 -16.24 6.00 -3.99
N GLY A 181 -15.37 6.73 -3.32
CA GLY A 181 -15.67 8.00 -2.66
C GLY A 181 -14.45 8.52 -1.91
N ARG A 182 -14.68 9.42 -0.95
CA ARG A 182 -13.60 9.91 -0.10
C ARG A 182 -13.00 8.76 0.73
N VAL A 183 -11.69 8.59 0.63
CA VAL A 183 -10.97 7.63 1.50
C VAL A 183 -10.99 8.13 2.94
N GLU A 184 -11.52 7.32 3.84
CA GLU A 184 -11.53 7.60 5.28
C GLU A 184 -10.60 6.64 6.02
N CYS A 185 -9.74 7.20 6.88
CA CYS A 185 -8.76 6.45 7.65
C CYS A 185 -9.41 5.81 8.89
N ALA A 186 -9.60 4.51 8.89
CA ALA A 186 -10.10 3.75 10.04
C ALA A 186 -9.11 3.70 11.23
N PHE A 187 -7.87 4.17 11.05
CA PHE A 187 -6.78 4.01 12.02
C PHE A 187 -6.46 5.30 12.81
N SER A 188 -7.27 6.34 12.67
CA SER A 188 -7.00 7.66 13.27
C SER A 188 -6.99 7.62 14.80
N ALA A 189 -7.84 6.81 15.42
CA ALA A 189 -7.93 6.68 16.86
C ALA A 189 -6.73 5.96 17.51
N GLU A 190 -6.09 5.06 16.76
CA GLU A 190 -4.95 4.25 17.25
C GLU A 190 -3.60 4.93 16.96
N ASN A 191 -3.57 5.92 16.09
CA ASN A 191 -2.34 6.60 15.68
C ASN A 191 -2.07 7.83 16.54
N LYS A 192 -1.13 7.72 17.47
CA LYS A 192 -0.72 8.83 18.35
C LYS A 192 -0.18 10.06 17.60
N LEU A 193 0.23 9.91 16.35
CA LEU A 193 0.75 10.97 15.48
C LEU A 193 -0.30 11.42 14.44
N CYS A 194 -1.59 11.10 14.66
CA CYS A 194 -2.65 11.54 13.75
C CYS A 194 -2.81 13.06 13.79
N ASN A 195 -2.89 13.69 12.60
CA ASN A 195 -3.14 15.13 12.47
C ASN A 195 -4.62 15.51 12.75
N GLY A 196 -5.50 14.54 13.03
CA GLY A 196 -6.91 14.82 13.22
C GLY A 196 -7.55 15.43 11.97
N ALA A 197 -8.40 16.43 12.18
CA ALA A 197 -9.16 17.09 11.12
C ALA A 197 -8.30 17.77 10.03
N ASP A 198 -7.04 18.05 10.30
CA ASP A 198 -6.11 18.61 9.31
C ASP A 198 -5.63 17.57 8.28
N CYS A 199 -5.98 16.29 8.46
CA CYS A 199 -5.67 15.24 7.50
C CYS A 199 -6.85 15.02 6.54
N LYS A 200 -6.59 15.06 5.23
CA LYS A 200 -7.63 14.83 4.20
C LYS A 200 -8.34 13.48 4.34
N PHE A 201 -7.71 12.50 4.97
CA PHE A 201 -8.25 11.16 5.22
C PHE A 201 -8.91 11.00 6.60
N TYR A 202 -8.97 12.07 7.40
CA TYR A 202 -9.61 11.98 8.71
C TYR A 202 -11.11 11.72 8.54
N PRO A 203 -11.69 10.70 9.21
CA PRO A 203 -13.09 10.35 9.02
C PRO A 203 -14.01 11.45 9.54
N ALA A 204 -15.17 11.63 8.89
CA ALA A 204 -16.19 12.59 9.31
C ALA A 204 -16.71 12.26 10.73
N VAL A 205 -16.84 10.95 11.05
CA VAL A 205 -17.12 10.43 12.39
C VAL A 205 -15.88 9.66 12.85
N PRO A 206 -15.08 10.19 13.79
CA PRO A 206 -13.88 9.53 14.25
C PRO A 206 -14.20 8.15 14.87
N PRO A 207 -13.41 7.12 14.56
CA PRO A 207 -13.60 5.80 15.17
C PRO A 207 -13.37 5.89 16.68
N VAL A 208 -14.23 5.24 17.46
CA VAL A 208 -14.06 5.11 18.91
C VAL A 208 -12.76 4.34 19.17
N LYS A 209 -11.93 4.83 20.12
CA LYS A 209 -10.74 4.09 20.53
C LYS A 209 -11.15 2.71 21.01
N ALA A 210 -10.66 1.67 20.37
CA ALA A 210 -10.78 0.33 20.91
C ALA A 210 -10.13 0.31 22.32
N GLY A 211 -10.84 -0.25 23.28
CA GLY A 211 -10.26 -0.49 24.61
C GLY A 211 -8.97 -1.32 24.50
N PRO A 212 -8.12 -1.36 25.54
CA PRO A 212 -6.87 -2.08 25.51
C PRO A 212 -7.13 -3.52 25.03
N ARG A 213 -6.49 -3.90 23.93
CA ARG A 213 -6.53 -5.29 23.45
C ARG A 213 -5.90 -6.13 24.57
N LEU A 214 -6.71 -6.96 25.22
CA LEU A 214 -6.20 -7.95 26.17
C LEU A 214 -5.14 -8.76 25.43
N ALA A 215 -3.89 -8.66 25.88
CA ALA A 215 -2.84 -9.55 25.44
C ALA A 215 -3.30 -10.97 25.81
N VAL A 216 -3.62 -11.76 24.81
CA VAL A 216 -3.84 -13.19 24.99
C VAL A 216 -2.46 -13.77 25.32
N LEU A 217 -2.19 -13.88 26.62
CA LEU A 217 -1.07 -14.68 27.13
C LEU A 217 -1.41 -16.14 26.85
N GLY A 218 -0.67 -16.76 25.96
CA GLY A 218 -0.67 -18.17 25.62
C GLY A 218 0.73 -18.55 25.13
#